data_c21e8f1a257d52219055c71d2b782c54
#
_entry.id   c21e8f1a257d52219055c71d2b782c54
#
_cell.length_a   1.000
_cell.length_b   1.000
_cell.length_c   1.000
_cell.angle_alpha   90.00
_cell.angle_beta   90.00
_cell.angle_gamma   90.00
#
_symmetry.space_group_name_H-M   'P 1'
#
loop_
_entity.id
_entity.type
_entity.pdbx_description
1 polymer ?
#
loop_
_entity_poly.entity_id
_entity_poly.type
_entity_poly.pdbx_seq_one_letter_code
_entity_poly.pdbx_strand_id
1 'polypeptide(L)'
;HSDQQVRTTVLLPAGLGKTVRVLVFAEGEAARVAEAANADFVAGDEMIAKIRNEDWTDFDVAIAVPDMMRKVGSLGKVLGRKGLMPNPKAGTVVPMDEIPRAIQEARAGRVEFRNDKTGNLHIPIGKIQFEDAALLLNLNAILDAIKRAKPSGVKGIYVKRLVLTSTMGPPVRLSLDDALSTAVNE
;
A
#
# COMPACT_ATOMS: atom_id res chain seq x y z
N HIS A 1 11.73 5.29 -18.25
CA HIS A 1 12.97 4.59 -17.87
C HIS A 1 12.86 4.03 -16.46
N SER A 2 13.67 3.02 -16.13
CA SER A 2 13.63 2.34 -14.82
C SER A 2 13.95 3.26 -13.63
N ASP A 3 14.76 4.28 -13.86
CA ASP A 3 15.14 5.34 -12.92
C ASP A 3 14.04 6.38 -12.65
N GLN A 4 12.98 6.36 -13.45
CA GLN A 4 11.82 7.24 -13.32
C GLN A 4 10.61 6.56 -12.67
N GLN A 5 10.75 5.30 -12.25
CA GLN A 5 9.68 4.58 -11.59
C GLN A 5 9.49 5.07 -10.16
N VAL A 6 8.23 5.36 -9.84
CA VAL A 6 7.79 5.75 -8.50
C VAL A 6 7.10 4.57 -7.84
N ARG A 7 7.59 4.17 -6.69
CA ARG A 7 6.95 3.20 -5.82
C ARG A 7 7.18 3.61 -4.38
N THR A 8 6.12 3.96 -3.70
CA THR A 8 6.17 4.39 -2.30
C THR A 8 4.86 4.09 -1.59
N THR A 9 4.85 4.32 -0.31
CA THR A 9 3.67 4.15 0.54
C THR A 9 3.30 5.48 1.19
N VAL A 10 2.03 5.63 1.47
CA VAL A 10 1.47 6.73 2.25
C VAL A 10 0.53 6.17 3.32
N LEU A 11 0.56 6.73 4.50
CA LEU A 11 -0.44 6.51 5.53
C LEU A 11 -1.52 7.57 5.37
N LEU A 12 -2.75 7.13 5.15
CA LEU A 12 -3.89 8.03 4.99
C LEU A 12 -4.41 8.44 6.37
N PRO A 13 -4.42 9.75 6.71
CA PRO A 13 -4.83 10.21 8.05
C PRO A 13 -6.27 9.82 8.41
N ALA A 14 -7.19 9.85 7.44
CA ALA A 14 -8.58 9.43 7.64
C ALA A 14 -8.83 7.94 7.34
N GLY A 15 -7.79 7.16 7.02
CA GLY A 15 -7.90 5.75 6.65
C GLY A 15 -8.56 5.53 5.30
N LEU A 16 -8.88 4.26 4.98
CA LEU A 16 -9.57 3.86 3.74
C LEU A 16 -11.04 3.51 3.94
N GLY A 17 -11.54 3.48 5.18
CA GLY A 17 -12.91 3.05 5.49
C GLY A 17 -13.17 1.57 5.15
N LYS A 18 -12.13 0.75 5.11
CA LYS A 18 -12.19 -0.69 4.87
C LYS A 18 -11.51 -1.42 6.03
N THR A 19 -12.13 -2.47 6.54
CA THR A 19 -11.46 -3.40 7.44
C THR A 19 -10.41 -4.16 6.64
N VAL A 20 -9.14 -3.97 6.98
CA VAL A 20 -8.01 -4.61 6.30
C VAL A 20 -7.67 -5.91 7.02
N ARG A 21 -7.72 -7.02 6.29
CA ARG A 21 -7.28 -8.33 6.79
C ARG A 21 -5.81 -8.51 6.52
N VAL A 22 -5.05 -8.70 7.59
CA VAL A 22 -3.59 -8.78 7.53
C VAL A 22 -3.13 -10.21 7.72
N LEU A 23 -2.35 -10.70 6.77
CA LEU A 23 -1.65 -11.98 6.86
C LEU A 23 -0.17 -11.71 7.15
N VAL A 24 0.39 -12.41 8.12
CA VAL A 24 1.81 -12.31 8.47
C VAL A 24 2.51 -13.64 8.19
N PHE A 25 3.51 -13.63 7.33
CA PHE A 25 4.39 -14.77 7.10
C PHE A 25 5.47 -14.80 8.18
N ALA A 26 5.29 -15.66 9.16
CA ALA A 26 6.19 -15.78 10.29
C ALA A 26 6.18 -17.21 10.85
N GLU A 27 7.28 -17.61 11.46
CA GLU A 27 7.44 -18.91 12.14
C GLU A 27 8.06 -18.70 13.53
N GLY A 28 7.85 -19.67 14.41
CA GLY A 28 8.44 -19.68 15.74
C GLY A 28 8.01 -18.51 16.62
N GLU A 29 8.96 -17.75 17.13
CA GLU A 29 8.70 -16.61 18.00
C GLU A 29 8.01 -15.45 17.27
N ALA A 30 8.41 -15.19 16.02
CA ALA A 30 7.77 -14.16 15.21
C ALA A 30 6.28 -14.44 14.95
N ALA A 31 5.87 -15.72 14.85
CA ALA A 31 4.47 -16.10 14.75
C ALA A 31 3.69 -15.72 16.01
N ARG A 32 4.25 -15.96 17.21
CA ARG A 32 3.64 -15.57 18.48
C ARG A 32 3.49 -14.06 18.62
N VAL A 33 4.49 -13.30 18.15
CA VAL A 33 4.42 -11.82 18.12
C VAL A 33 3.30 -11.35 17.18
N ALA A 34 3.16 -11.97 16.03
CA ALA A 34 2.08 -11.64 15.06
C ALA A 34 0.69 -11.96 15.64
N GLU A 35 0.52 -13.09 16.31
CA GLU A 35 -0.73 -13.47 17.01
C GLU A 35 -1.05 -12.48 18.14
N ALA A 36 -0.06 -12.14 18.96
CA ALA A 36 -0.22 -11.16 20.05
C ALA A 36 -0.57 -9.76 19.53
N ALA A 37 -0.12 -9.41 18.31
CA ALA A 37 -0.47 -8.17 17.62
C ALA A 37 -1.83 -8.26 16.88
N ASN A 38 -2.59 -9.32 17.08
CA ASN A 38 -3.90 -9.58 16.45
C ASN A 38 -3.84 -9.64 14.91
N ALA A 39 -2.82 -10.24 14.32
CA ALA A 39 -2.86 -10.56 12.88
C ALA A 39 -4.08 -11.45 12.57
N ASP A 40 -4.75 -11.21 11.45
CA ASP A 40 -5.93 -12.01 11.06
C ASP A 40 -5.52 -13.42 10.64
N PHE A 41 -4.34 -13.54 10.04
CA PHE A 41 -3.75 -14.82 9.65
C PHE A 41 -2.26 -14.82 9.92
N VAL A 42 -1.76 -15.93 10.47
CA VAL A 42 -0.32 -16.20 10.59
C VAL A 42 0.02 -17.39 9.70
N ALA A 43 0.91 -17.16 8.75
CA ALA A 43 1.22 -18.11 7.70
C ALA A 43 2.57 -18.80 7.95
N GLY A 44 2.52 -20.05 8.40
CA GLY A 44 3.60 -21.00 8.34
C GLY A 44 3.58 -21.82 7.03
N ASP A 45 4.31 -22.94 7.01
CA ASP A 45 4.45 -23.81 5.83
C ASP A 45 3.11 -24.33 5.29
N GLU A 46 2.15 -24.68 6.16
CA GLU A 46 0.84 -25.17 5.77
C GLU A 46 0.04 -24.12 4.99
N MET A 47 0.05 -22.88 5.47
CA MET A 47 -0.66 -21.80 4.80
C MET A 47 0.01 -21.41 3.48
N ILE A 48 1.34 -21.49 3.39
CA ILE A 48 2.10 -21.32 2.14
C ILE A 48 1.69 -22.38 1.13
N ALA A 49 1.55 -23.64 1.54
CA ALA A 49 1.07 -24.72 0.69
C ALA A 49 -0.37 -24.47 0.20
N LYS A 50 -1.25 -24.01 1.08
CA LYS A 50 -2.63 -23.64 0.75
C LYS A 50 -2.70 -22.52 -0.29
N ILE A 51 -1.94 -21.45 -0.09
CA ILE A 51 -1.86 -20.33 -1.06
C ILE A 51 -1.37 -20.83 -2.42
N ARG A 52 -0.38 -21.72 -2.43
CA ARG A 52 0.20 -22.28 -3.67
C ARG A 52 -0.76 -23.17 -4.44
N ASN A 53 -1.49 -24.04 -3.73
CA ASN A 53 -2.29 -25.09 -4.34
C ASN A 53 -3.72 -24.65 -4.67
N GLU A 54 -4.29 -23.79 -3.83
CA GLU A 54 -5.69 -23.36 -3.91
C GLU A 54 -5.84 -21.90 -4.40
N ASP A 55 -4.74 -21.20 -4.71
CA ASP A 55 -4.72 -19.75 -5.01
C ASP A 55 -5.44 -18.92 -3.92
N TRP A 56 -5.45 -19.42 -2.67
CA TRP A 56 -6.12 -18.77 -1.57
C TRP A 56 -5.48 -17.41 -1.26
N THR A 57 -6.26 -16.36 -1.30
CA THR A 57 -5.79 -14.99 -1.07
C THR A 57 -6.88 -14.15 -0.39
N ASP A 58 -7.49 -14.70 0.65
CA ASP A 58 -8.57 -14.03 1.38
C ASP A 58 -8.03 -13.05 2.45
N PHE A 59 -7.06 -12.24 2.04
CA PHE A 59 -6.45 -11.17 2.83
C PHE A 59 -6.14 -9.97 1.94
N ASP A 60 -5.96 -8.82 2.56
CA ASP A 60 -5.77 -7.54 1.85
C ASP A 60 -4.31 -7.08 1.86
N VAL A 61 -3.57 -7.41 2.92
CA VAL A 61 -2.14 -7.06 3.07
C VAL A 61 -1.38 -8.27 3.58
N ALA A 62 -0.20 -8.50 3.00
CA ALA A 62 0.74 -9.51 3.45
C ALA A 62 2.00 -8.85 4.01
N ILE A 63 2.36 -9.21 5.25
CA ILE A 63 3.60 -8.82 5.91
C ILE A 63 4.48 -10.06 6.02
N ALA A 64 5.78 -9.93 5.88
CA ALA A 64 6.70 -11.04 6.01
C ALA A 64 7.93 -10.67 6.83
N VAL A 65 8.43 -11.63 7.59
CA VAL A 65 9.77 -11.54 8.18
C VAL A 65 10.81 -11.83 7.08
N PRO A 66 11.98 -11.19 7.08
CA PRO A 66 13.02 -11.41 6.07
C PRO A 66 13.36 -12.88 5.83
N ASP A 67 13.42 -13.69 6.87
CA ASP A 67 13.74 -15.12 6.80
C ASP A 67 12.70 -15.92 6.01
N MET A 68 11.42 -15.52 6.09
CA MET A 68 10.32 -16.16 5.37
C MET A 68 10.28 -15.79 3.89
N MET A 69 10.95 -14.70 3.47
CA MET A 69 10.91 -14.24 2.07
C MET A 69 11.41 -15.28 1.07
N ARG A 70 12.33 -16.16 1.50
CA ARG A 70 12.81 -17.27 0.65
C ARG A 70 11.68 -18.26 0.31
N LYS A 71 10.83 -18.58 1.30
CA LYS A 71 9.66 -19.45 1.12
C LYS A 71 8.54 -18.73 0.36
N VAL A 72 8.26 -17.50 0.73
CA VAL A 72 7.24 -16.64 0.10
C VAL A 72 7.56 -16.33 -1.36
N GLY A 73 8.84 -16.29 -1.74
CA GLY A 73 9.28 -16.11 -3.13
C GLY A 73 8.67 -17.13 -4.09
N SER A 74 8.41 -18.36 -3.63
CA SER A 74 7.75 -19.39 -4.41
C SER A 74 6.29 -19.07 -4.77
N LEU A 75 5.64 -18.16 -3.98
CA LEU A 75 4.27 -17.71 -4.18
C LEU A 75 4.16 -16.51 -5.15
N GLY A 76 5.27 -16.08 -5.74
CA GLY A 76 5.33 -14.90 -6.60
C GLY A 76 4.35 -14.92 -7.78
N LYS A 77 4.01 -16.09 -8.32
CA LYS A 77 3.01 -16.23 -9.37
C LYS A 77 1.59 -15.89 -8.91
N VAL A 78 1.24 -16.27 -7.69
CA VAL A 78 -0.09 -16.06 -7.10
C VAL A 78 -0.19 -14.65 -6.53
N LEU A 79 0.68 -14.32 -5.59
CA LEU A 79 0.66 -13.05 -4.88
C LEU A 79 1.05 -11.87 -5.77
N GLY A 80 2.00 -12.07 -6.70
CA GLY A 80 2.49 -11.02 -7.59
C GLY A 80 1.41 -10.50 -8.56
N ARG A 81 0.57 -11.40 -9.11
CA ARG A 81 -0.55 -11.01 -9.98
C ARG A 81 -1.61 -10.17 -9.26
N LYS A 82 -1.84 -10.46 -7.98
CA LYS A 82 -2.82 -9.76 -7.14
C LYS A 82 -2.24 -8.54 -6.42
N GLY A 83 -0.94 -8.27 -6.58
CA GLY A 83 -0.29 -7.15 -5.89
C GLY A 83 -0.09 -7.35 -4.38
N LEU A 84 -0.23 -8.59 -3.88
CA LEU A 84 -0.16 -8.95 -2.46
C LEU A 84 1.24 -9.42 -2.02
N MET A 85 2.22 -9.37 -2.92
CA MET A 85 3.58 -9.83 -2.60
C MET A 85 4.27 -8.87 -1.63
N PRO A 86 4.76 -9.35 -0.47
CA PRO A 86 5.53 -8.52 0.45
C PRO A 86 6.76 -7.92 -0.21
N ASN A 87 7.04 -6.65 0.08
CA ASN A 87 8.17 -5.93 -0.51
C ASN A 87 8.82 -4.99 0.50
N PRO A 88 10.17 -4.98 0.62
CA PRO A 88 10.89 -4.06 1.49
C PRO A 88 10.59 -2.58 1.20
N LYS A 89 10.47 -2.21 -0.08
CA LYS A 89 10.15 -0.83 -0.49
C LYS A 89 8.75 -0.38 -0.08
N ALA A 90 7.83 -1.32 0.06
CA ALA A 90 6.48 -1.08 0.58
C ALA A 90 6.44 -1.14 2.12
N GLY A 91 7.58 -1.45 2.78
CA GLY A 91 7.64 -1.63 4.23
C GLY A 91 6.76 -2.78 4.75
N THR A 92 6.53 -3.79 3.91
CA THR A 92 5.80 -5.01 4.28
C THR A 92 6.74 -6.19 4.55
N VAL A 93 8.04 -5.99 4.42
CA VAL A 93 9.08 -6.91 4.91
C VAL A 93 9.76 -6.23 6.09
N VAL A 94 9.50 -6.72 7.28
CA VAL A 94 9.91 -6.09 8.54
C VAL A 94 10.53 -7.12 9.49
N PRO A 95 11.49 -6.71 10.34
CA PRO A 95 11.98 -7.58 11.41
C PRO A 95 10.86 -7.89 12.43
N MET A 96 11.09 -8.91 13.26
CA MET A 96 10.12 -9.40 14.22
C MET A 96 9.59 -8.28 15.15
N ASP A 97 10.46 -7.40 15.60
CA ASP A 97 10.15 -6.30 16.54
C ASP A 97 9.19 -5.26 15.96
N GLU A 98 9.18 -5.12 14.62
CA GLU A 98 8.34 -4.14 13.92
C GLU A 98 7.00 -4.73 13.42
N ILE A 99 6.74 -6.03 13.61
CA ILE A 99 5.49 -6.67 13.19
C ILE A 99 4.25 -5.95 13.76
N PRO A 100 4.17 -5.64 15.07
CA PRO A 100 3.00 -4.97 15.62
C PRO A 100 2.74 -3.61 14.98
N ARG A 101 3.79 -2.83 14.76
CA ARG A 101 3.72 -1.53 14.11
C ARG A 101 3.23 -1.66 12.66
N ALA A 102 3.78 -2.61 11.90
CA ALA A 102 3.39 -2.84 10.52
C ALA A 102 1.92 -3.25 10.38
N ILE A 103 1.39 -4.07 11.31
CA ILE A 103 -0.03 -4.43 11.36
C ILE A 103 -0.89 -3.19 11.65
N GLN A 104 -0.51 -2.36 12.62
CA GLN A 104 -1.24 -1.14 12.94
C GLN A 104 -1.26 -0.16 11.76
N GLU A 105 -0.13 0.06 11.10
CA GLU A 105 -0.04 0.92 9.92
C GLU A 105 -0.89 0.39 8.76
N ALA A 106 -0.89 -0.93 8.52
CA ALA A 106 -1.73 -1.55 7.50
C ALA A 106 -3.22 -1.32 7.77
N ARG A 107 -3.67 -1.44 9.02
CA ARG A 107 -5.06 -1.18 9.44
C ARG A 107 -5.43 0.29 9.47
N ALA A 108 -4.47 1.16 9.77
CA ALA A 108 -4.68 2.60 9.79
C ALA A 108 -4.87 3.22 8.39
N GLY A 109 -4.72 2.44 7.33
CA GLY A 109 -4.92 2.92 5.96
C GLY A 109 -3.63 3.21 5.21
N ARG A 110 -2.61 2.38 5.44
CA ARG A 110 -1.39 2.42 4.63
C ARG A 110 -1.70 1.96 3.20
N VAL A 111 -1.40 2.82 2.23
CA VAL A 111 -1.59 2.56 0.81
C VAL A 111 -0.26 2.57 0.11
N GLU A 112 0.02 1.51 -0.65
CA GLU A 112 1.13 1.48 -1.60
C GLU A 112 0.65 1.96 -2.96
N PHE A 113 1.42 2.80 -3.60
CA PHE A 113 1.20 3.18 -4.98
C PHE A 113 2.47 3.10 -5.81
N ARG A 114 2.26 2.73 -7.06
CA ARG A 114 3.32 2.71 -8.07
C ARG A 114 2.79 3.21 -9.40
N ASN A 115 3.67 3.78 -10.21
CA ASN A 115 3.30 4.14 -11.56
C ASN A 115 3.19 2.90 -12.47
N ASP A 116 2.27 2.97 -13.41
CA ASP A 116 2.16 2.02 -14.50
C ASP A 116 3.23 2.30 -15.59
N LYS A 117 3.20 1.53 -16.68
CA LYS A 117 4.14 1.69 -17.81
C LYS A 117 3.98 3.03 -18.55
N THR A 118 2.84 3.67 -18.43
CA THR A 118 2.49 4.94 -19.05
C THR A 118 2.69 6.15 -18.13
N GLY A 119 3.13 5.89 -16.89
CA GLY A 119 3.41 6.92 -15.88
C GLY A 119 2.19 7.37 -15.09
N ASN A 120 1.07 6.64 -15.11
CA ASN A 120 -0.10 6.96 -14.31
C ASN A 120 0.01 6.33 -12.92
N LEU A 121 -0.56 7.02 -11.93
CA LEU A 121 -0.77 6.55 -10.57
C LEU A 121 -2.26 6.38 -10.33
N HIS A 122 -2.64 5.25 -9.74
CA HIS A 122 -4.02 4.95 -9.34
C HIS A 122 -4.04 4.73 -7.85
N ILE A 123 -4.62 5.67 -7.11
CA ILE A 123 -4.57 5.69 -5.64
C ILE A 123 -5.97 5.91 -5.10
N PRO A 124 -6.50 5.00 -4.26
CA PRO A 124 -7.76 5.23 -3.57
C PRO A 124 -7.57 6.28 -2.47
N ILE A 125 -8.47 7.26 -2.40
CA ILE A 125 -8.45 8.30 -1.37
C ILE A 125 -9.47 8.07 -0.26
N GLY A 126 -10.42 7.17 -0.47
CA GLY A 126 -11.48 6.86 0.50
C GLY A 126 -12.69 6.25 -0.17
N LYS A 127 -13.81 6.28 0.53
CA LYS A 127 -15.11 5.81 0.05
C LYS A 127 -16.09 6.97 -0.08
N ILE A 128 -17.16 6.76 -0.84
CA ILE A 128 -18.23 7.75 -1.06
C ILE A 128 -18.93 8.17 0.24
N GLN A 129 -18.84 7.35 1.28
CA GLN A 129 -19.42 7.63 2.60
C GLN A 129 -18.55 8.55 3.45
N PHE A 130 -17.35 8.90 3.00
CA PHE A 130 -16.47 9.81 3.73
C PHE A 130 -16.98 11.24 3.59
N GLU A 131 -16.80 12.01 4.65
CA GLU A 131 -16.98 13.45 4.60
C GLU A 131 -15.94 14.12 3.70
N ASP A 132 -16.30 15.23 3.08
CA ASP A 132 -15.42 15.95 2.16
C ASP A 132 -14.08 16.33 2.82
N ALA A 133 -14.11 16.74 4.09
CA ALA A 133 -12.90 17.07 4.84
C ALA A 133 -11.94 15.88 4.96
N ALA A 134 -12.45 14.66 5.20
CA ALA A 134 -11.65 13.47 5.30
C ALA A 134 -11.02 13.08 3.94
N LEU A 135 -11.78 13.25 2.85
CA LEU A 135 -11.28 13.01 1.49
C LEU A 135 -10.19 14.02 1.12
N LEU A 136 -10.35 15.28 1.46
CA LEU A 136 -9.35 16.33 1.23
C LEU A 136 -8.08 16.07 2.03
N LEU A 137 -8.20 15.66 3.30
CA LEU A 137 -7.06 15.32 4.14
C LEU A 137 -6.25 14.16 3.53
N ASN A 138 -6.92 13.10 3.08
CA ASN A 138 -6.29 11.98 2.42
C ASN A 138 -5.65 12.39 1.08
N LEU A 139 -6.32 13.21 0.29
CA LEU A 139 -5.79 13.71 -0.98
C LEU A 139 -4.51 14.51 -0.76
N ASN A 140 -4.48 15.42 0.21
CA ASN A 140 -3.30 16.21 0.54
C ASN A 140 -2.12 15.33 0.96
N ALA A 141 -2.36 14.34 1.84
CA ALA A 141 -1.33 13.39 2.25
C ALA A 141 -0.74 12.61 1.05
N ILE A 142 -1.57 12.22 0.10
CA ILE A 142 -1.13 11.54 -1.12
C ILE A 142 -0.31 12.48 -2.00
N LEU A 143 -0.75 13.71 -2.23
CA LEU A 143 -0.04 14.69 -3.03
C LEU A 143 1.33 15.02 -2.46
N ASP A 144 1.45 15.15 -1.15
CA ASP A 144 2.72 15.32 -0.46
C ASP A 144 3.65 14.11 -0.62
N ALA A 145 3.11 12.91 -0.45
CA ALA A 145 3.88 11.69 -0.67
C ALA A 145 4.40 11.60 -2.11
N ILE A 146 3.57 11.98 -3.11
CA ILE A 146 3.96 12.02 -4.53
C ILE A 146 5.07 13.06 -4.75
N LYS A 147 4.96 14.26 -4.17
CA LYS A 147 5.99 15.31 -4.27
C LYS A 147 7.33 14.84 -3.71
N ARG A 148 7.31 14.23 -2.52
CA ARG A 148 8.52 13.70 -1.86
C ARG A 148 9.15 12.53 -2.62
N ALA A 149 8.32 11.72 -3.30
CA ALA A 149 8.76 10.57 -4.08
C ALA A 149 9.28 10.92 -5.48
N LYS A 150 9.38 12.21 -5.85
CA LYS A 150 9.88 12.62 -7.17
C LYS A 150 11.29 12.08 -7.41
N PRO A 151 11.50 11.22 -8.43
CA PRO A 151 12.83 10.72 -8.74
C PRO A 151 13.73 11.82 -9.30
N SER A 152 15.02 11.76 -8.98
CA SER A 152 16.02 12.73 -9.49
C SER A 152 16.17 12.74 -11.00
N GLY A 153 15.88 11.61 -11.65
CA GLY A 153 15.88 11.47 -13.12
C GLY A 153 14.74 12.16 -13.84
N VAL A 154 13.70 12.64 -13.13
CA VAL A 154 12.57 13.33 -13.73
C VAL A 154 12.84 14.83 -13.84
N LYS A 155 13.10 15.30 -15.07
CA LYS A 155 13.29 16.72 -15.40
C LYS A 155 11.96 17.34 -15.87
N GLY A 156 11.72 18.58 -15.49
CA GLY A 156 10.52 19.34 -15.89
C GLY A 156 9.29 19.05 -15.02
N ILE A 157 8.11 19.17 -15.64
CA ILE A 157 6.82 19.01 -14.96
C ILE A 157 6.61 17.56 -14.57
N TYR A 158 6.52 17.31 -13.26
CA TYR A 158 6.38 15.96 -12.69
C TYR A 158 4.94 15.47 -12.75
N VAL A 159 4.01 16.23 -12.18
CA VAL A 159 2.57 15.93 -12.23
C VAL A 159 1.96 16.71 -13.39
N LYS A 160 1.48 16.01 -14.41
CA LYS A 160 0.90 16.64 -15.61
C LYS A 160 -0.61 16.76 -15.54
N ARG A 161 -1.26 15.87 -14.80
CA ARG A 161 -2.72 15.83 -14.70
C ARG A 161 -3.12 15.19 -13.38
N LEU A 162 -4.14 15.77 -12.75
CA LEU A 162 -4.80 15.23 -11.58
C LEU A 162 -6.29 15.07 -11.89
N VAL A 163 -6.83 13.88 -11.65
CA VAL A 163 -8.22 13.56 -11.92
C VAL A 163 -8.80 12.83 -10.71
N LEU A 164 -9.95 13.28 -10.25
CA LEU A 164 -10.74 12.62 -9.24
C LEU A 164 -11.92 11.92 -9.91
N THR A 165 -12.18 10.67 -9.54
CA THR A 165 -13.33 9.91 -10.05
C THR A 165 -13.82 8.93 -9.01
N SER A 166 -15.11 8.63 -9.02
CA SER A 166 -15.65 7.45 -8.34
C SER A 166 -15.55 6.23 -9.27
N THR A 167 -15.76 5.01 -8.74
CA THR A 167 -15.63 3.76 -9.49
C THR A 167 -16.41 3.76 -10.81
N MET A 168 -17.64 4.30 -10.79
CA MET A 168 -18.53 4.33 -11.96
C MET A 168 -18.92 5.77 -12.35
N GLY A 169 -18.33 6.78 -11.72
CA GLY A 169 -18.65 8.19 -11.98
C GLY A 169 -17.82 8.82 -13.09
N PRO A 170 -18.22 10.01 -13.55
CA PRO A 170 -17.44 10.76 -14.51
C PRO A 170 -16.13 11.30 -13.89
N PRO A 171 -15.06 11.43 -14.68
CA PRO A 171 -13.81 11.99 -14.21
C PRO A 171 -13.92 13.52 -14.06
N VAL A 172 -13.48 14.04 -12.92
CA VAL A 172 -13.37 15.47 -12.65
C VAL A 172 -11.89 15.86 -12.65
N ARG A 173 -11.51 16.78 -13.53
CA ARG A 173 -10.15 17.33 -13.56
C ARG A 173 -9.99 18.37 -12.47
N LEU A 174 -8.93 18.24 -11.67
CA LEU A 174 -8.58 19.19 -10.63
C LEU A 174 -7.52 20.18 -11.15
N SER A 175 -7.57 21.42 -10.66
CA SER A 175 -6.51 22.41 -10.87
C SER A 175 -5.24 21.93 -10.18
N LEU A 176 -4.14 21.85 -10.92
CA LEU A 176 -2.85 21.42 -10.38
C LEU A 176 -2.27 22.46 -9.42
N ASP A 177 -2.42 23.75 -9.76
CA ASP A 177 -1.87 24.84 -8.99
C ASP A 177 -2.54 24.90 -7.60
N ASP A 178 -3.86 24.80 -7.55
CA ASP A 178 -4.62 24.78 -6.29
C ASP A 178 -4.31 23.54 -5.46
N ALA A 179 -4.37 22.35 -6.09
CA ALA A 179 -4.14 21.09 -5.42
C ALA A 179 -2.70 20.93 -4.87
N LEU A 180 -1.72 21.46 -5.62
CA LEU A 180 -0.32 21.38 -5.21
C LEU A 180 0.07 22.50 -4.23
N SER A 181 -0.62 23.63 -4.18
CA SER A 181 -0.39 24.72 -3.22
C SER A 181 -0.98 24.41 -1.86
N THR A 182 -2.15 23.81 -1.81
CA THR A 182 -2.85 23.45 -0.56
C THR A 182 -2.05 22.44 0.27
N ALA A 183 -1.30 21.55 -0.39
CA ALA A 183 -0.45 20.56 0.24
C ALA A 183 0.88 21.14 0.84
N VAL A 184 1.08 22.44 0.85
CA VAL A 184 2.30 23.10 1.39
C VAL A 184 2.02 23.88 2.70
N ASN A 185 0.74 24.07 3.06
CA ASN A 185 0.34 25.01 4.13
C ASN A 185 -0.10 24.33 5.46
N GLU A 186 0.30 23.07 5.71
CA GLU A 186 0.13 22.42 7.03
C GLU A 186 1.50 21.87 7.52
#